data_67bfb8c29146720add19a15c6cdafe79
#
_entry.id   67bfb8c29146720add19a15c6cdafe79
#
_cell.length_a   1.000
_cell.length_b   1.000
_cell.length_c   1.000
_cell.angle_alpha   90.00
_cell.angle_beta   90.00
_cell.angle_gamma   90.00
#
_symmetry.space_group_name_H-M   'P 1'
#
loop_
_entity.id
_entity.type
_entity.pdbx_description
1 polymer ?
#
loop_
_entity_poly.entity_id
_entity_poly.type
_entity_poly.pdbx_seq_one_letter_code
_entity_poly.pdbx_strand_id
1 'polypeptide(L)'
;MKNTALTPAIIDRAIRQHLPKLRKPGVLAVRPGFQITNHQLTGKRAIVATVHTKTSGLPKNQLLPRAINSIPVDVREATPHQRLRAKDPAAAATAQVFGRPQDKEPTWPFEREMPSGQLLTGPKSETQKSLADFAIRLPEVAKAVGAPTKSKVGYVPAPGHPLDPVQITTSITAHVSPDAGFATLASFLQGTKLSLAVGMYDFTSGPILALFKNALTGNKTLQMVLDNPPPNATRDQLDSQTVQELNAALGTRSRIARALAGDDTLVSAEMFPTSYHIKVIVRDRAALWLSSGNLNNSNQPDAVSLPKTQDRDWHVIVEDQTLAALFEAYLNQDFISAQAYQISGNPALTEAVFDAAAKLAAETTPLPPPAPKPTGTVAAKRFANISVKITPLLTPDTLPPGTAGQYVTNMIKLIASAKKTLYVQLQYIESSAATGVYATLLQTIAARVAAGVDVRLIESLEFGEQWAEKMKDAGVDLTASISLQSNVHNKGFVIDSSVVVVSSQNFSPDGIQFNRDAGVIIESAPVAQYFENVFLADWNNKAKPFVAKGVAAPKPKTKRA
;
A
#
# COMPACT_ATOMS: atom_id res chain seq x y z
N MET A 1 -31.21 5.36 -29.40
CA MET A 1 -31.17 4.92 -28.00
C MET A 1 -30.26 5.87 -27.26
N LYS A 2 -30.76 6.56 -26.22
CA LYS A 2 -29.96 7.51 -25.45
C LYS A 2 -28.83 6.74 -24.77
N ASN A 3 -27.59 7.13 -25.00
CA ASN A 3 -26.38 6.60 -24.39
C ASN A 3 -26.38 7.00 -22.92
N THR A 4 -27.12 6.25 -22.10
CA THR A 4 -27.12 6.48 -20.64
C THR A 4 -25.77 6.06 -20.13
N ALA A 5 -24.99 7.01 -19.65
CA ALA A 5 -23.67 6.72 -19.09
C ALA A 5 -23.80 5.64 -17.98
N LEU A 6 -23.03 4.57 -18.10
CA LEU A 6 -23.01 3.51 -17.10
C LEU A 6 -22.54 4.10 -15.76
N THR A 7 -23.44 4.21 -14.79
CA THR A 7 -23.12 4.65 -13.43
C THR A 7 -22.90 3.44 -12.53
N PRO A 8 -22.17 3.58 -11.41
CA PRO A 8 -22.02 2.51 -10.42
C PRO A 8 -23.36 1.93 -9.96
N ALA A 9 -24.36 2.79 -9.74
CA ALA A 9 -25.70 2.36 -9.35
C ALA A 9 -26.40 1.50 -10.41
N ILE A 10 -26.20 1.78 -11.71
CA ILE A 10 -26.72 0.96 -12.81
C ILE A 10 -26.04 -0.39 -12.81
N ILE A 11 -24.72 -0.43 -12.59
CA ILE A 11 -23.94 -1.66 -12.54
C ILE A 11 -24.35 -2.49 -11.32
N ASP A 12 -24.48 -1.88 -10.15
CA ASP A 12 -24.92 -2.59 -8.95
C ASP A 12 -26.33 -3.16 -9.12
N ARG A 13 -27.24 -2.42 -9.74
CA ARG A 13 -28.58 -2.94 -10.07
C ARG A 13 -28.48 -4.19 -10.98
N ALA A 14 -27.62 -4.16 -11.98
CA ALA A 14 -27.38 -5.30 -12.86
C ALA A 14 -26.79 -6.50 -12.10
N ILE A 15 -25.87 -6.25 -11.18
CA ILE A 15 -25.32 -7.28 -10.29
C ILE A 15 -26.44 -7.90 -9.46
N ARG A 16 -27.27 -7.11 -8.80
CA ARG A 16 -28.40 -7.64 -7.97
C ARG A 16 -29.36 -8.49 -8.80
N GLN A 17 -29.76 -8.00 -9.96
CA GLN A 17 -30.70 -8.69 -10.84
C GLN A 17 -30.16 -10.03 -11.37
N HIS A 18 -28.84 -10.11 -11.56
CA HIS A 18 -28.19 -11.29 -12.14
C HIS A 18 -27.24 -12.02 -11.17
N LEU A 19 -27.40 -11.81 -9.88
CA LEU A 19 -26.54 -12.41 -8.85
C LEU A 19 -26.38 -13.94 -8.98
N PRO A 20 -27.42 -14.74 -9.33
CA PRO A 20 -27.27 -16.18 -9.54
C PRO A 20 -26.30 -16.55 -10.67
N LYS A 21 -26.17 -15.71 -11.69
CA LYS A 21 -25.23 -15.93 -12.81
C LYS A 21 -23.78 -15.63 -12.40
N LEU A 22 -23.60 -14.79 -11.39
CA LEU A 22 -22.29 -14.37 -10.86
C LEU A 22 -21.83 -15.25 -9.69
N ARG A 23 -22.76 -15.93 -9.00
CA ARG A 23 -22.45 -16.92 -7.97
C ARG A 23 -21.89 -18.19 -8.60
N LYS A 24 -20.57 -18.25 -8.76
CA LYS A 24 -19.85 -19.42 -9.25
C LYS A 24 -18.85 -19.90 -8.19
N PRO A 25 -18.49 -21.20 -8.17
CA PRO A 25 -17.43 -21.68 -7.29
C PRO A 25 -16.16 -20.82 -7.46
N GLY A 26 -15.56 -20.42 -6.35
CA GLY A 26 -14.35 -19.61 -6.33
C GLY A 26 -14.54 -18.10 -6.50
N VAL A 27 -15.76 -17.60 -6.73
CA VAL A 27 -16.04 -16.15 -6.73
C VAL A 27 -16.15 -15.67 -5.28
N LEU A 28 -15.29 -14.74 -4.89
CA LEU A 28 -15.23 -14.19 -3.53
C LEU A 28 -16.07 -12.93 -3.38
N ALA A 29 -16.04 -12.04 -4.39
CA ALA A 29 -16.78 -10.78 -4.38
C ALA A 29 -17.18 -10.36 -5.79
N VAL A 30 -18.23 -9.53 -5.90
CA VAL A 30 -18.65 -8.88 -7.15
C VAL A 30 -19.03 -7.44 -6.87
N ARG A 31 -18.54 -6.53 -7.66
CA ARG A 31 -18.78 -5.10 -7.48
C ARG A 31 -18.78 -4.34 -8.82
N PRO A 32 -19.29 -3.12 -8.84
CA PRO A 32 -19.01 -2.20 -9.94
C PRO A 32 -17.53 -1.84 -9.99
N GLY A 33 -16.98 -1.51 -11.15
CA GLY A 33 -15.60 -1.08 -11.34
C GLY A 33 -15.26 -0.79 -12.78
N PHE A 34 -13.98 -0.86 -13.11
CA PHE A 34 -13.47 -0.65 -14.47
C PHE A 34 -12.81 -1.92 -15.00
N GLN A 35 -12.85 -2.07 -16.30
CA GLN A 35 -12.20 -3.17 -16.99
C GLN A 35 -10.69 -2.94 -17.05
N ILE A 36 -9.92 -3.94 -16.65
CA ILE A 36 -8.46 -4.01 -16.87
C ILE A 36 -8.21 -5.00 -18.01
N THR A 37 -7.45 -4.57 -19.01
CA THR A 37 -7.03 -5.43 -20.13
C THR A 37 -5.51 -5.28 -20.30
N ASN A 38 -4.79 -6.40 -20.34
CA ASN A 38 -3.33 -6.42 -20.41
C ASN A 38 -2.67 -5.56 -19.32
N HIS A 39 -3.19 -5.66 -18.09
CA HIS A 39 -2.75 -4.89 -16.93
C HIS A 39 -2.93 -3.36 -17.07
N GLN A 40 -3.74 -2.92 -18.03
CA GLN A 40 -4.06 -1.50 -18.24
C GLN A 40 -5.53 -1.24 -17.95
N LEU A 41 -5.78 -0.19 -17.18
CA LEU A 41 -7.13 0.31 -16.94
C LEU A 41 -7.70 0.91 -18.22
N THR A 42 -8.79 0.32 -18.73
CA THR A 42 -9.35 0.74 -20.02
C THR A 42 -10.26 1.96 -19.93
N GLY A 43 -10.57 2.45 -18.73
CA GLY A 43 -11.60 3.47 -18.51
C GLY A 43 -13.04 2.98 -18.80
N LYS A 44 -13.24 1.73 -19.19
CA LYS A 44 -14.57 1.15 -19.42
C LYS A 44 -15.13 0.62 -18.12
N ARG A 45 -16.33 1.08 -17.76
CA ARG A 45 -17.06 0.55 -16.60
C ARG A 45 -17.38 -0.93 -16.79
N ALA A 46 -17.25 -1.71 -15.70
CA ALA A 46 -17.41 -3.15 -15.71
C ALA A 46 -18.03 -3.67 -14.40
N ILE A 47 -18.51 -4.88 -14.41
CA ILE A 47 -18.73 -5.70 -13.22
C ILE A 47 -17.39 -6.37 -12.90
N VAL A 48 -16.76 -6.03 -11.80
CA VAL A 48 -15.54 -6.69 -11.34
C VAL A 48 -15.93 -7.89 -10.50
N ALA A 49 -15.49 -9.07 -10.92
CA ALA A 49 -15.68 -10.33 -10.19
C ALA A 49 -14.32 -10.79 -9.66
N THR A 50 -14.15 -10.72 -8.35
CA THR A 50 -12.95 -11.21 -7.66
C THR A 50 -13.08 -12.71 -7.45
N VAL A 51 -12.15 -13.49 -8.01
CA VAL A 51 -12.12 -14.96 -7.87
C VAL A 51 -10.92 -15.38 -7.04
N HIS A 52 -11.07 -16.48 -6.30
CA HIS A 52 -9.97 -17.00 -5.48
C HIS A 52 -8.72 -17.27 -6.33
N THR A 53 -8.89 -17.87 -7.50
CA THR A 53 -7.82 -18.18 -8.45
C THR A 53 -8.38 -18.18 -9.86
N LYS A 54 -7.66 -17.55 -10.80
CA LYS A 54 -7.98 -17.67 -12.23
C LYS A 54 -7.54 -19.05 -12.72
N THR A 55 -8.51 -19.87 -13.13
CA THR A 55 -8.26 -21.23 -13.62
C THR A 55 -8.68 -21.32 -15.09
N SER A 56 -7.80 -21.84 -15.94
CA SER A 56 -8.13 -22.20 -17.33
C SER A 56 -8.86 -23.53 -17.38
N GLY A 57 -9.68 -23.76 -18.42
CA GLY A 57 -10.33 -25.05 -18.65
C GLY A 57 -11.54 -25.33 -17.76
N LEU A 58 -12.13 -24.33 -17.12
CA LEU A 58 -13.34 -24.53 -16.31
C LEU A 58 -14.52 -25.02 -17.14
N PRO A 59 -15.36 -25.91 -16.60
CA PRO A 59 -16.62 -26.33 -17.22
C PRO A 59 -17.53 -25.12 -17.53
N LYS A 60 -18.30 -25.15 -18.60
CA LYS A 60 -19.19 -24.05 -19.03
C LYS A 60 -20.13 -23.55 -17.93
N ASN A 61 -20.62 -24.42 -17.06
CA ASN A 61 -21.50 -24.06 -15.94
C ASN A 61 -20.79 -23.30 -14.80
N GLN A 62 -19.45 -23.33 -14.75
CA GLN A 62 -18.63 -22.61 -13.77
C GLN A 62 -18.05 -21.31 -14.33
N LEU A 63 -18.16 -21.07 -15.63
CA LEU A 63 -17.69 -19.85 -16.24
C LEU A 63 -18.57 -18.65 -15.85
N LEU A 64 -17.93 -17.54 -15.56
CA LEU A 64 -18.59 -16.24 -15.44
C LEU A 64 -19.02 -15.75 -16.83
N PRO A 65 -20.17 -15.08 -16.96
CA PRO A 65 -20.56 -14.48 -18.23
C PRO A 65 -19.58 -13.38 -18.64
N ARG A 66 -19.29 -13.23 -19.92
CA ARG A 66 -18.44 -12.15 -20.43
C ARG A 66 -19.04 -10.76 -20.26
N ALA A 67 -20.37 -10.68 -20.21
CA ALA A 67 -21.10 -9.43 -19.98
C ALA A 67 -22.48 -9.72 -19.38
N ILE A 68 -23.05 -8.74 -18.67
CA ILE A 68 -24.41 -8.71 -18.15
C ILE A 68 -25.05 -7.39 -18.58
N ASN A 69 -26.19 -7.43 -19.27
CA ASN A 69 -26.88 -6.22 -19.79
C ASN A 69 -25.91 -5.30 -20.55
N SER A 70 -25.05 -5.87 -21.40
CA SER A 70 -23.98 -5.16 -22.14
C SER A 70 -22.87 -4.55 -21.25
N ILE A 71 -22.88 -4.76 -19.95
CA ILE A 71 -21.81 -4.37 -19.04
C ILE A 71 -20.77 -5.48 -19.01
N PRO A 72 -19.50 -5.25 -19.37
CA PRO A 72 -18.48 -6.27 -19.35
C PRO A 72 -18.26 -6.81 -17.93
N VAL A 73 -17.94 -8.09 -17.81
CA VAL A 73 -17.52 -8.72 -16.55
C VAL A 73 -16.02 -8.88 -16.60
N ASP A 74 -15.33 -8.16 -15.72
CA ASP A 74 -13.88 -8.22 -15.52
C ASP A 74 -13.58 -9.18 -14.38
N VAL A 75 -12.82 -10.24 -14.67
CA VAL A 75 -12.51 -11.28 -13.67
C VAL A 75 -11.10 -11.03 -13.16
N ARG A 76 -10.99 -10.76 -11.86
CA ARG A 76 -9.71 -10.54 -11.18
C ARG A 76 -9.41 -11.66 -10.20
N GLU A 77 -8.17 -12.01 -10.10
CA GLU A 77 -7.72 -12.92 -9.07
C GLU A 77 -7.66 -12.18 -7.73
N ALA A 78 -8.11 -12.86 -6.67
CA ALA A 78 -8.11 -12.29 -5.34
C ALA A 78 -6.69 -12.09 -4.83
N THR A 79 -6.49 -10.99 -4.17
CA THR A 79 -5.27 -10.66 -3.47
C THR A 79 -5.07 -11.57 -2.25
N PRO A 80 -3.86 -11.67 -1.69
CA PRO A 80 -3.62 -12.45 -0.48
C PRO A 80 -4.58 -12.07 0.66
N HIS A 81 -4.81 -10.78 0.84
CA HIS A 81 -5.72 -10.28 1.87
C HIS A 81 -7.19 -10.67 1.61
N GLN A 82 -7.65 -10.51 0.37
CA GLN A 82 -9.02 -10.90 0.01
C GLN A 82 -9.23 -12.41 0.20
N ARG A 83 -8.21 -13.24 -0.08
CA ARG A 83 -8.25 -14.68 0.18
C ARG A 83 -8.24 -15.00 1.67
N LEU A 84 -7.37 -14.31 2.43
CA LEU A 84 -7.32 -14.45 3.88
C LEU A 84 -8.68 -14.07 4.49
N ARG A 85 -9.25 -12.94 4.06
CA ARG A 85 -10.58 -12.49 4.52
C ARG A 85 -11.69 -13.49 4.20
N ALA A 86 -11.65 -14.12 3.02
CA ALA A 86 -12.61 -15.13 2.65
C ALA A 86 -12.44 -16.45 3.42
N LYS A 87 -11.20 -16.78 3.82
CA LYS A 87 -10.86 -18.01 4.55
C LYS A 87 -11.00 -17.83 6.07
N ASP A 88 -10.52 -16.73 6.59
CA ASP A 88 -10.48 -16.40 8.01
C ASP A 88 -10.65 -14.88 8.20
N PRO A 89 -11.92 -14.42 8.35
CA PRO A 89 -12.21 -13.00 8.55
C PRO A 89 -11.55 -12.40 9.79
N ALA A 90 -11.34 -13.20 10.84
CA ALA A 90 -10.70 -12.73 12.07
C ALA A 90 -9.20 -12.52 11.86
N ALA A 91 -8.52 -13.46 11.21
CA ALA A 91 -7.12 -13.31 10.84
C ALA A 91 -6.93 -12.16 9.84
N ALA A 92 -7.86 -11.97 8.89
CA ALA A 92 -7.83 -10.84 7.97
C ALA A 92 -8.03 -9.50 8.69
N ALA A 93 -8.96 -9.42 9.65
CA ALA A 93 -9.13 -8.24 10.48
C ALA A 93 -7.88 -7.96 11.32
N THR A 94 -7.21 -9.00 11.81
CA THR A 94 -5.94 -8.87 12.50
C THR A 94 -4.83 -8.42 11.53
N ALA A 95 -4.71 -9.01 10.34
CA ALA A 95 -3.76 -8.62 9.32
C ALA A 95 -3.99 -7.18 8.81
N GLN A 96 -5.23 -6.68 8.86
CA GLN A 96 -5.55 -5.28 8.55
C GLN A 96 -4.95 -4.29 9.55
N VAL A 97 -4.67 -4.73 10.76
CA VAL A 97 -3.97 -3.91 11.76
C VAL A 97 -2.51 -3.65 11.35
N PHE A 98 -1.93 -4.49 10.49
CA PHE A 98 -0.52 -4.45 10.12
C PHE A 98 -0.18 -3.66 8.86
N GLY A 99 -1.02 -2.89 8.38
CA GLY A 99 -0.94 -2.22 7.11
C GLY A 99 -2.02 -2.75 6.18
N ARG A 100 -2.71 -1.85 5.57
CA ARG A 100 -3.71 -2.26 4.57
C ARG A 100 -2.96 -2.84 3.41
N PRO A 101 -3.29 -4.07 2.97
CA PRO A 101 -2.80 -4.54 1.70
C PRO A 101 -3.22 -3.51 0.65
N GLN A 102 -2.34 -3.15 -0.25
CA GLN A 102 -2.59 -2.27 -1.39
C GLN A 102 -3.79 -2.71 -2.23
N ASP A 103 -4.08 -3.96 -2.16
CA ASP A 103 -5.15 -4.64 -2.83
C ASP A 103 -6.53 -4.38 -2.23
N LYS A 104 -6.65 -3.51 -1.27
CA LYS A 104 -7.95 -3.00 -0.93
C LYS A 104 -8.39 -2.05 -2.03
N GLU A 105 -8.97 -2.67 -2.98
CA GLU A 105 -10.10 -2.04 -3.60
C GLU A 105 -10.97 -1.49 -2.47
N PRO A 106 -11.27 -0.21 -2.46
CA PRO A 106 -12.14 0.36 -1.44
C PRO A 106 -13.35 -0.53 -1.32
N THR A 107 -13.74 -0.88 -0.09
CA THR A 107 -14.97 -1.63 0.12
C THR A 107 -16.09 -0.77 -0.45
N TRP A 108 -16.50 -1.12 -1.65
CA TRP A 108 -17.60 -0.43 -2.30
C TRP A 108 -18.81 -0.55 -1.41
N PRO A 109 -19.57 0.53 -1.22
CA PRO A 109 -20.87 0.42 -0.59
C PRO A 109 -21.75 -0.64 -1.28
N PHE A 110 -21.39 -1.02 -2.50
CA PHE A 110 -22.08 -2.02 -3.32
C PHE A 110 -21.29 -3.33 -3.48
N GLU A 111 -20.15 -3.51 -2.82
CA GLU A 111 -19.43 -4.79 -2.87
C GLU A 111 -20.27 -5.87 -2.19
N ARG A 112 -20.49 -6.96 -2.92
CA ARG A 112 -21.20 -8.12 -2.41
C ARG A 112 -20.23 -9.26 -2.28
N GLU A 113 -19.94 -9.62 -1.04
CA GLU A 113 -19.25 -10.86 -0.75
C GLU A 113 -20.11 -12.03 -1.19
N MET A 114 -19.53 -12.90 -2.01
CA MET A 114 -20.17 -14.15 -2.38
C MET A 114 -19.88 -15.17 -1.30
N PRO A 115 -20.90 -15.78 -0.67
CA PRO A 115 -20.65 -16.87 0.24
C PRO A 115 -19.97 -18.00 -0.53
N SER A 116 -18.72 -18.30 -0.21
CA SER A 116 -18.16 -19.62 -0.47
C SER A 116 -19.02 -20.57 0.39
N GLY A 117 -19.58 -21.62 -0.19
CA GLY A 117 -20.68 -22.41 0.37
C GLY A 117 -20.49 -23.03 1.75
N GLN A 118 -19.55 -22.57 2.56
CA GLN A 118 -19.26 -23.03 3.93
C GLN A 118 -18.98 -21.90 4.95
N LEU A 119 -18.94 -20.62 4.56
CA LEU A 119 -18.37 -19.57 5.44
C LEU A 119 -19.33 -18.54 6.02
N LEU A 120 -20.64 -18.64 5.80
CA LEU A 120 -21.60 -17.67 6.34
C LEU A 120 -22.77 -18.33 7.04
N THR A 121 -22.50 -19.07 8.12
CA THR A 121 -23.55 -19.52 9.06
C THR A 121 -23.61 -18.71 10.35
N GLY A 122 -22.84 -17.63 10.48
CA GLY A 122 -22.89 -16.72 11.63
C GLY A 122 -23.77 -15.49 11.37
N PRO A 123 -24.44 -14.93 12.41
CA PRO A 123 -25.14 -13.66 12.28
C PRO A 123 -24.13 -12.58 11.90
N LYS A 124 -24.50 -11.70 10.94
CA LYS A 124 -23.70 -10.51 10.60
C LYS A 124 -23.47 -9.71 11.87
N SER A 125 -22.24 -9.30 12.16
CA SER A 125 -21.96 -8.41 13.27
C SER A 125 -22.75 -7.12 13.07
N GLU A 126 -23.12 -6.45 14.17
CA GLU A 126 -23.82 -5.16 14.09
C GLU A 126 -23.00 -4.13 13.30
N THR A 127 -21.68 -4.19 13.39
CA THR A 127 -20.74 -3.38 12.59
C THR A 127 -20.92 -3.56 11.10
N GLN A 128 -21.08 -4.81 10.63
CA GLN A 128 -21.30 -5.08 9.20
C GLN A 128 -22.67 -4.59 8.73
N LYS A 129 -23.68 -4.65 9.59
CA LYS A 129 -25.01 -4.07 9.32
C LYS A 129 -24.92 -2.55 9.26
N SER A 130 -24.28 -1.91 10.23
CA SER A 130 -24.15 -0.45 10.32
C SER A 130 -23.36 0.13 9.15
N LEU A 131 -22.25 -0.51 8.73
CA LEU A 131 -21.48 -0.09 7.55
C LEU A 131 -22.27 -0.28 6.25
N ALA A 132 -23.07 -1.35 6.15
CA ALA A 132 -23.94 -1.57 5.00
C ALA A 132 -25.08 -0.54 4.94
N ASP A 133 -25.69 -0.20 6.09
CA ASP A 133 -26.74 0.81 6.19
C ASP A 133 -26.19 2.21 5.92
N PHE A 134 -24.98 2.52 6.39
CA PHE A 134 -24.28 3.75 6.06
C PHE A 134 -23.97 3.85 4.57
N ALA A 135 -23.46 2.78 3.97
CA ALA A 135 -23.19 2.71 2.54
C ALA A 135 -24.45 2.93 1.68
N ILE A 136 -25.62 2.50 2.16
CA ILE A 136 -26.92 2.75 1.53
C ILE A 136 -27.31 4.24 1.63
N ARG A 137 -26.95 4.91 2.72
CA ARG A 137 -27.30 6.33 2.98
C ARG A 137 -26.32 7.32 2.33
N LEU A 138 -25.10 6.91 1.97
CA LEU A 138 -24.13 7.77 1.31
C LEU A 138 -24.67 8.50 0.06
N PRO A 139 -25.43 7.85 -0.84
CA PRO A 139 -26.05 8.54 -1.96
C PRO A 139 -27.10 9.58 -1.53
N GLU A 140 -27.76 9.39 -0.39
CA GLU A 140 -28.75 10.33 0.14
C GLU A 140 -28.08 11.54 0.78
N VAL A 141 -26.97 11.34 1.48
CA VAL A 141 -26.14 12.42 2.04
C VAL A 141 -25.54 13.25 0.90
N ALA A 142 -25.01 12.62 -0.14
CA ALA A 142 -24.49 13.28 -1.31
C ALA A 142 -25.59 14.05 -2.09
N LYS A 143 -26.83 13.55 -2.11
CA LYS A 143 -27.99 14.18 -2.74
C LYS A 143 -28.49 15.39 -1.96
N ALA A 144 -28.46 15.32 -0.61
CA ALA A 144 -28.91 16.38 0.27
C ALA A 144 -28.01 17.64 0.23
N VAL A 145 -26.76 17.49 -0.17
CA VAL A 145 -25.76 18.58 -0.19
C VAL A 145 -25.54 19.14 -1.62
N GLY A 146 -26.27 18.64 -2.62
CA GLY A 146 -26.12 19.07 -4.01
C GLY A 146 -24.94 18.38 -4.69
N ALA A 147 -25.18 17.21 -5.29
CA ALA A 147 -24.14 16.41 -5.93
C ALA A 147 -23.47 17.15 -7.09
N PRO A 148 -22.17 17.29 -7.07
CA PRO A 148 -21.41 18.01 -8.05
C PRO A 148 -21.17 17.23 -9.34
N THR A 149 -20.98 17.98 -10.41
CA THR A 149 -20.50 17.45 -11.68
C THR A 149 -19.02 17.04 -11.52
N LYS A 150 -18.74 15.79 -11.81
CA LYS A 150 -17.40 15.19 -11.73
C LYS A 150 -16.55 15.59 -12.93
N SER A 151 -15.36 16.12 -12.71
CA SER A 151 -14.33 16.15 -13.74
C SER A 151 -13.36 14.99 -13.53
N LYS A 152 -13.05 14.24 -14.58
CA LYS A 152 -11.95 13.28 -14.55
C LYS A 152 -10.64 14.03 -14.74
N VAL A 153 -9.75 13.96 -13.77
CA VAL A 153 -8.36 14.35 -13.95
C VAL A 153 -7.56 13.05 -13.91
N GLY A 154 -6.79 12.72 -14.91
CA GLY A 154 -5.83 11.63 -14.89
C GLY A 154 -4.59 12.02 -14.11
N TYR A 155 -3.77 11.05 -13.75
CA TYR A 155 -2.44 11.30 -13.21
C TYR A 155 -1.62 12.19 -14.18
N VAL A 156 -0.98 13.21 -13.62
CA VAL A 156 -0.05 14.10 -14.32
C VAL A 156 1.25 14.17 -13.52
N PRO A 157 2.41 13.80 -14.11
CA PRO A 157 3.68 13.93 -13.43
C PRO A 157 4.02 15.41 -13.19
N ALA A 158 4.86 15.70 -12.20
CA ALA A 158 5.30 17.06 -11.91
C ALA A 158 6.12 17.61 -13.08
N PRO A 159 5.68 18.68 -13.76
CA PRO A 159 6.40 19.21 -14.92
C PRO A 159 7.80 19.69 -14.57
N GLY A 160 8.79 19.39 -15.42
CA GLY A 160 10.17 19.84 -15.23
C GLY A 160 10.92 19.14 -14.09
N HIS A 161 10.40 18.06 -13.54
CA HIS A 161 11.03 17.30 -12.45
C HIS A 161 11.25 15.84 -12.85
N PRO A 162 12.26 15.53 -13.69
CA PRO A 162 12.56 14.17 -14.07
C PRO A 162 13.08 13.35 -12.87
N LEU A 163 12.85 12.04 -12.90
CA LEU A 163 13.29 11.10 -11.86
C LEU A 163 14.71 10.59 -12.13
N ASP A 164 15.60 11.48 -12.54
CA ASP A 164 16.99 11.12 -12.84
C ASP A 164 17.81 10.89 -11.58
N PRO A 165 18.80 10.00 -11.61
CA PRO A 165 19.74 9.83 -10.52
C PRO A 165 20.47 11.12 -10.19
N VAL A 166 20.62 11.42 -8.91
CA VAL A 166 21.38 12.58 -8.42
C VAL A 166 22.63 12.12 -7.67
N GLN A 167 23.78 12.79 -7.98
CA GLN A 167 25.02 12.62 -7.22
C GLN A 167 25.15 13.77 -6.25
N ILE A 168 25.08 13.47 -4.95
CA ILE A 168 25.03 14.49 -3.89
C ILE A 168 25.99 14.15 -2.76
N THR A 169 26.40 15.19 -2.02
CA THR A 169 27.05 15.02 -0.71
C THR A 169 26.03 15.42 0.36
N THR A 170 25.61 14.45 1.16
CA THR A 170 24.50 14.64 2.10
C THR A 170 24.69 13.82 3.38
N SER A 171 23.83 14.07 4.35
CA SER A 171 23.68 13.20 5.52
C SER A 171 22.45 12.32 5.34
N ILE A 172 22.62 11.02 5.59
CA ILE A 172 21.54 10.04 5.57
C ILE A 172 21.38 9.42 6.95
N THR A 173 20.14 9.38 7.45
CA THR A 173 19.81 8.61 8.65
C THR A 173 19.00 7.38 8.25
N ALA A 174 19.58 6.20 8.44
CA ALA A 174 18.91 4.92 8.26
C ALA A 174 18.30 4.46 9.59
N HIS A 175 17.05 4.03 9.58
CA HIS A 175 16.39 3.50 10.76
C HIS A 175 15.29 2.51 10.38
N VAL A 176 14.83 1.72 11.35
CA VAL A 176 13.84 0.67 11.12
C VAL A 176 12.80 0.63 12.24
N SER A 177 11.59 0.22 11.90
CA SER A 177 10.55 -0.17 12.86
C SER A 177 10.62 -1.69 13.12
N PRO A 178 10.20 -2.14 14.30
CA PRO A 178 9.63 -1.37 15.42
C PRO A 178 10.68 -0.66 16.30
N ASP A 179 11.97 -0.79 15.97
CA ASP A 179 13.08 -0.49 16.87
C ASP A 179 13.26 1.03 17.11
N ALA A 180 13.55 1.77 16.03
CA ALA A 180 13.88 3.20 16.10
C ALA A 180 12.94 4.09 15.24
N GLY A 181 11.89 3.52 14.66
CA GLY A 181 11.01 4.24 13.72
C GLY A 181 10.38 5.48 14.34
N PHE A 182 9.62 5.31 15.41
CA PHE A 182 8.90 6.41 16.08
C PHE A 182 9.84 7.48 16.62
N ALA A 183 10.89 7.09 17.35
CA ALA A 183 11.80 8.04 17.99
C ALA A 183 12.56 8.89 16.95
N THR A 184 12.97 8.27 15.83
CA THR A 184 13.66 8.97 14.74
C THR A 184 12.70 9.90 13.98
N LEU A 185 11.48 9.46 13.72
CA LEU A 185 10.43 10.30 13.13
C LEU A 185 10.12 11.50 14.04
N ALA A 186 10.00 11.28 15.36
CA ALA A 186 9.78 12.35 16.32
C ALA A 186 10.88 13.43 16.24
N SER A 187 12.13 13.01 16.24
CA SER A 187 13.28 13.92 16.09
C SER A 187 13.27 14.66 14.75
N PHE A 188 12.92 13.97 13.68
CA PHE A 188 12.77 14.58 12.35
C PHE A 188 11.69 15.67 12.36
N LEU A 189 10.52 15.40 12.89
CA LEU A 189 9.40 16.34 12.95
C LEU A 189 9.72 17.55 13.86
N GLN A 190 10.34 17.31 15.01
CA GLN A 190 10.77 18.40 15.92
C GLN A 190 11.71 19.41 15.27
N GLY A 191 12.50 18.98 14.31
CA GLY A 191 13.39 19.85 13.52
C GLY A 191 12.68 20.78 12.54
N THR A 192 11.36 20.75 12.41
CA THR A 192 10.60 21.60 11.47
C THR A 192 10.72 23.08 11.83
N LYS A 193 11.13 23.89 10.86
CA LYS A 193 11.27 25.35 11.00
C LYS A 193 10.20 26.14 10.25
N LEU A 194 9.79 25.65 9.08
CA LEU A 194 8.89 26.35 8.16
C LEU A 194 7.64 25.53 7.81
N SER A 195 7.83 24.31 7.31
CA SER A 195 6.72 23.56 6.72
C SER A 195 6.94 22.07 6.67
N LEU A 196 5.82 21.34 6.55
CA LEU A 196 5.79 19.94 6.16
C LEU A 196 4.93 19.80 4.90
N ALA A 197 5.47 19.09 3.88
CA ALA A 197 4.70 18.56 2.77
C ALA A 197 4.64 17.04 2.90
N VAL A 198 3.44 16.46 2.88
CA VAL A 198 3.19 15.08 3.25
C VAL A 198 2.37 14.38 2.17
N GLY A 199 2.83 13.22 1.73
CA GLY A 199 2.04 12.24 1.01
C GLY A 199 1.92 10.97 1.86
N MET A 200 0.70 10.56 2.20
CA MET A 200 0.51 9.46 3.14
C MET A 200 -0.71 8.61 2.78
N TYR A 201 -0.55 7.30 2.96
CA TYR A 201 -1.63 6.35 2.77
C TYR A 201 -2.57 6.29 3.99
N ASP A 202 -2.00 6.15 5.20
CA ASP A 202 -2.73 5.92 6.44
C ASP A 202 -2.10 6.72 7.57
N PHE A 203 -2.85 7.65 8.18
CA PHE A 203 -2.42 8.48 9.31
C PHE A 203 -3.39 8.37 10.47
N THR A 204 -3.26 7.30 11.23
CA THR A 204 -4.21 6.89 12.28
C THR A 204 -3.58 6.85 13.68
N SER A 205 -2.29 7.17 13.83
CA SER A 205 -1.61 7.19 15.13
C SER A 205 -1.85 8.50 15.89
N GLY A 206 -2.50 8.43 17.04
CA GLY A 206 -2.64 9.56 17.96
C GLY A 206 -1.31 10.12 18.47
N PRO A 207 -0.34 9.28 18.91
CA PRO A 207 1.00 9.74 19.27
C PRO A 207 1.71 10.51 18.15
N ILE A 208 1.65 10.04 16.90
CA ILE A 208 2.26 10.76 15.78
C ILE A 208 1.51 12.06 15.48
N LEU A 209 0.18 12.07 15.57
CA LEU A 209 -0.60 13.30 15.44
C LEU A 209 -0.17 14.35 16.47
N ALA A 210 0.09 13.95 17.72
CA ALA A 210 0.61 14.86 18.73
C ALA A 210 1.98 15.43 18.34
N LEU A 211 2.87 14.61 17.74
CA LEU A 211 4.15 15.08 17.22
C LEU A 211 3.98 16.11 16.11
N PHE A 212 3.06 15.90 15.18
CA PHE A 212 2.75 16.88 14.12
C PHE A 212 2.23 18.19 14.68
N LYS A 213 1.28 18.15 15.61
CA LYS A 213 0.74 19.36 16.26
C LYS A 213 1.84 20.14 16.99
N ASN A 214 2.73 19.45 17.70
CA ASN A 214 3.87 20.06 18.39
C ASN A 214 4.91 20.64 17.43
N ALA A 215 5.20 19.94 16.34
CA ALA A 215 6.16 20.38 15.32
C ALA A 215 5.66 21.64 14.58
N LEU A 216 4.36 21.78 14.38
CA LEU A 216 3.72 22.81 13.54
C LEU A 216 3.18 24.00 14.36
N THR A 217 3.77 24.30 15.51
CA THR A 217 3.45 25.50 16.31
C THR A 217 3.90 26.79 15.62
N GLY A 218 3.36 27.93 16.03
CA GLY A 218 3.67 29.25 15.46
C GLY A 218 3.12 29.41 14.04
N ASN A 219 3.93 29.91 13.11
CA ASN A 219 3.53 30.19 11.73
C ASN A 219 3.86 29.05 10.74
N LYS A 220 4.23 27.88 11.24
CA LYS A 220 4.59 26.74 10.40
C LYS A 220 3.37 26.16 9.69
N THR A 221 3.55 25.67 8.49
CA THR A 221 2.46 25.23 7.61
C THR A 221 2.50 23.73 7.32
N LEU A 222 1.34 23.16 7.04
CA LEU A 222 1.16 21.79 6.58
C LEU A 222 0.48 21.79 5.21
N GLN A 223 1.06 21.05 4.26
CA GLN A 223 0.34 20.59 3.09
C GLN A 223 0.36 19.07 3.07
N MET A 224 -0.79 18.43 2.95
CA MET A 224 -0.89 16.98 2.98
C MET A 224 -1.86 16.46 1.93
N VAL A 225 -1.45 15.39 1.27
CA VAL A 225 -2.36 14.51 0.51
C VAL A 225 -2.44 13.20 1.26
N LEU A 226 -3.65 12.83 1.64
CA LEU A 226 -3.94 11.61 2.38
C LEU A 226 -4.82 10.71 1.52
N ASP A 227 -4.52 9.42 1.46
CA ASP A 227 -5.39 8.47 0.75
C ASP A 227 -6.80 8.52 1.33
N ASN A 228 -7.70 7.90 0.64
CA ASN A 228 -9.10 7.76 1.02
C ASN A 228 -9.37 6.32 1.50
N PRO A 229 -8.82 5.92 2.65
CA PRO A 229 -9.04 4.58 3.15
C PRO A 229 -10.47 4.40 3.64
N PRO A 230 -11.08 3.22 3.44
CA PRO A 230 -12.34 2.90 4.10
C PRO A 230 -12.17 3.01 5.62
N PRO A 231 -13.20 3.47 6.34
CA PRO A 231 -13.14 3.57 7.79
C PRO A 231 -12.81 2.20 8.37
N ASN A 232 -11.74 2.14 9.12
CA ASN A 232 -11.29 0.93 9.77
C ASN A 232 -11.25 1.16 11.26
N ALA A 233 -12.18 0.55 11.97
CA ALA A 233 -12.26 0.61 13.42
C ALA A 233 -11.19 -0.30 14.01
N THR A 234 -9.96 0.10 13.97
CA THR A 234 -8.86 -0.54 14.70
C THR A 234 -8.35 0.38 15.80
N ARG A 235 -7.36 -0.07 16.51
CA ARG A 235 -6.73 0.46 17.73
C ARG A 235 -6.26 1.90 17.68
N ASP A 236 -6.14 2.44 16.46
CA ASP A 236 -5.72 3.79 16.19
C ASP A 236 -6.94 4.69 16.00
N GLN A 237 -6.75 5.99 16.08
CA GLN A 237 -7.78 6.92 15.66
C GLN A 237 -8.00 6.83 14.14
N LEU A 238 -9.09 7.38 13.65
CA LEU A 238 -9.42 7.39 12.24
C LEU A 238 -8.67 8.53 11.51
N ASP A 239 -8.38 8.35 10.22
CA ASP A 239 -7.78 9.40 9.39
C ASP A 239 -8.61 10.68 9.39
N SER A 240 -9.93 10.58 9.42
CA SER A 240 -10.81 11.74 9.52
C SER A 240 -10.65 12.50 10.83
N GLN A 241 -10.44 11.81 11.95
CA GLN A 241 -10.12 12.45 13.22
C GLN A 241 -8.78 13.16 13.15
N THR A 242 -7.77 12.53 12.53
CA THR A 242 -6.46 13.16 12.29
C THR A 242 -6.62 14.46 11.51
N VAL A 243 -7.39 14.46 10.43
CA VAL A 243 -7.65 15.65 9.60
C VAL A 243 -8.39 16.73 10.40
N GLN A 244 -9.44 16.37 11.13
CA GLN A 244 -10.18 17.31 12.00
C GLN A 244 -9.28 17.98 13.03
N GLU A 245 -8.47 17.18 13.73
CA GLU A 245 -7.59 17.70 14.77
C GLU A 245 -6.46 18.56 14.21
N LEU A 246 -5.90 18.21 13.05
CA LEU A 246 -4.91 19.06 12.37
C LEU A 246 -5.52 20.38 11.90
N ASN A 247 -6.71 20.34 11.31
CA ASN A 247 -7.43 21.53 10.87
C ASN A 247 -7.80 22.43 12.07
N ALA A 248 -8.24 21.85 13.17
CA ALA A 248 -8.55 22.58 14.39
C ALA A 248 -7.30 23.25 15.00
N ALA A 249 -6.16 22.55 15.02
CA ALA A 249 -4.93 23.06 15.61
C ALA A 249 -4.21 24.11 14.72
N LEU A 250 -4.31 23.96 13.41
CA LEU A 250 -3.52 24.76 12.45
C LEU A 250 -4.35 25.86 11.75
N GLY A 251 -5.68 25.69 11.65
CA GLY A 251 -6.55 26.61 10.91
C GLY A 251 -6.11 26.77 9.46
N THR A 252 -5.98 28.00 8.99
CA THR A 252 -5.55 28.33 7.60
C THR A 252 -4.13 27.91 7.25
N ARG A 253 -3.35 27.46 8.22
CA ARG A 253 -1.99 26.93 8.01
C ARG A 253 -1.99 25.46 7.59
N SER A 254 -3.13 24.80 7.64
CA SER A 254 -3.36 23.44 7.19
C SER A 254 -4.01 23.42 5.81
N ARG A 255 -3.44 22.67 4.90
CA ARG A 255 -3.98 22.38 3.57
C ARG A 255 -3.95 20.88 3.37
N ILE A 256 -5.08 20.22 3.53
CA ILE A 256 -5.21 18.77 3.42
C ILE A 256 -6.18 18.44 2.29
N ALA A 257 -5.78 17.53 1.41
CA ALA A 257 -6.61 17.00 0.34
C ALA A 257 -6.66 15.47 0.40
N ARG A 258 -7.76 14.89 -0.04
CA ARG A 258 -7.91 13.44 -0.20
C ARG A 258 -7.50 13.03 -1.59
N ALA A 259 -6.57 12.11 -1.68
CA ALA A 259 -6.24 11.46 -2.93
C ALA A 259 -7.31 10.43 -3.24
N LEU A 260 -8.08 10.68 -4.26
CA LEU A 260 -9.13 9.79 -4.71
C LEU A 260 -8.50 8.80 -5.69
N ALA A 261 -8.11 7.65 -5.19
CA ALA A 261 -7.44 6.60 -5.94
C ALA A 261 -8.36 5.42 -6.18
N GLY A 262 -8.17 4.74 -7.30
CA GLY A 262 -8.91 3.54 -7.64
C GLY A 262 -10.39 3.78 -7.92
N ASP A 263 -11.16 2.77 -7.65
CA ASP A 263 -12.61 2.73 -7.87
C ASP A 263 -13.42 3.34 -6.74
N ASP A 264 -12.92 4.36 -6.09
CA ASP A 264 -13.66 4.97 -5.01
C ASP A 264 -14.97 5.57 -5.51
N THR A 265 -16.04 5.05 -4.92
CA THR A 265 -17.38 5.16 -5.42
C THR A 265 -18.01 6.50 -5.31
N LEU A 266 -17.60 7.22 -4.29
CA LEU A 266 -18.28 8.44 -3.96
C LEU A 266 -17.95 9.53 -4.95
N VAL A 267 -16.77 9.48 -5.53
CA VAL A 267 -16.28 10.59 -6.32
C VAL A 267 -15.77 10.20 -7.71
N SER A 268 -15.62 8.92 -8.05
CA SER A 268 -15.08 8.40 -9.33
C SER A 268 -13.96 9.26 -9.92
N ALA A 269 -13.08 9.68 -9.07
CA ALA A 269 -11.95 10.49 -9.42
C ALA A 269 -10.75 9.58 -9.40
N GLU A 270 -10.35 9.15 -10.56
CA GLU A 270 -9.20 8.29 -10.73
C GLU A 270 -7.98 9.17 -10.92
N MET A 271 -7.49 9.74 -9.84
CA MET A 271 -6.22 10.45 -9.86
C MET A 271 -5.08 9.44 -10.04
N PHE A 272 -5.17 8.33 -9.33
CA PHE A 272 -4.29 7.16 -9.50
C PHE A 272 -5.13 5.92 -9.77
N PRO A 273 -4.68 5.01 -10.64
CA PRO A 273 -5.51 3.88 -11.05
C PRO A 273 -5.89 2.92 -9.92
N THR A 274 -5.08 2.81 -8.86
CA THR A 274 -5.30 1.84 -7.78
C THR A 274 -5.26 2.41 -6.38
N SER A 275 -4.16 3.07 -5.95
CA SER A 275 -4.03 3.55 -4.56
C SER A 275 -3.05 4.73 -4.45
N TYR A 276 -3.27 5.60 -3.46
CA TYR A 276 -2.31 6.62 -3.04
C TYR A 276 -1.48 6.07 -1.87
N HIS A 277 -0.53 5.18 -2.18
CA HIS A 277 0.15 4.36 -1.17
C HIS A 277 1.51 4.91 -0.71
N ILE A 278 1.82 6.14 -1.05
CA ILE A 278 3.05 6.84 -0.70
C ILE A 278 3.20 7.08 0.81
N LYS A 279 4.44 7.09 1.31
CA LYS A 279 4.78 7.41 2.70
C LYS A 279 6.00 8.32 2.72
N VAL A 280 5.75 9.60 2.52
CA VAL A 280 6.78 10.63 2.36
C VAL A 280 6.43 11.87 3.18
N ILE A 281 7.43 12.42 3.84
CA ILE A 281 7.36 13.72 4.49
C ILE A 281 8.56 14.54 4.03
N VAL A 282 8.31 15.69 3.42
CA VAL A 282 9.32 16.69 3.11
C VAL A 282 9.27 17.79 4.17
N ARG A 283 10.39 18.04 4.84
CA ARG A 283 10.53 19.05 5.87
C ARG A 283 11.31 20.24 5.32
N ASP A 284 10.70 21.43 5.37
CA ASP A 284 11.35 22.72 5.09
C ASP A 284 12.00 22.78 3.69
N ARG A 285 11.58 21.97 2.73
CA ARG A 285 12.22 21.75 1.42
C ARG A 285 13.71 21.39 1.51
N ALA A 286 14.15 20.89 2.65
CA ALA A 286 15.56 20.67 2.98
C ALA A 286 15.87 19.21 3.33
N ALA A 287 14.88 18.45 3.75
CA ALA A 287 15.06 17.07 4.14
C ALA A 287 13.84 16.21 3.77
N LEU A 288 14.10 15.00 3.36
CA LEU A 288 13.12 13.97 3.00
C LEU A 288 13.13 12.86 4.04
N TRP A 289 11.97 12.53 4.63
CA TRP A 289 11.72 11.27 5.29
C TRP A 289 10.91 10.37 4.37
N LEU A 290 11.37 9.15 4.13
CA LEU A 290 10.72 8.15 3.29
C LEU A 290 10.65 6.83 4.04
N SER A 291 9.51 6.15 3.92
CA SER A 291 9.20 4.95 4.70
C SER A 291 8.50 3.88 3.87
N SER A 292 8.71 2.62 4.21
CA SER A 292 7.84 1.52 3.77
C SER A 292 6.54 1.43 4.58
N GLY A 293 6.52 1.98 5.79
CA GLY A 293 5.40 1.94 6.74
C GLY A 293 4.61 3.25 6.82
N ASN A 294 3.36 3.12 7.26
CA ASN A 294 2.40 4.20 7.44
C ASN A 294 2.62 5.00 8.74
N LEU A 295 1.84 6.06 8.95
CA LEU A 295 1.75 6.78 10.22
C LEU A 295 0.66 6.18 11.12
N ASN A 296 0.78 4.89 11.41
CA ASN A 296 -0.07 4.15 12.33
C ASN A 296 0.77 3.49 13.44
N ASN A 297 0.11 2.98 14.47
CA ASN A 297 0.82 2.46 15.64
C ASN A 297 1.57 1.16 15.38
N SER A 298 1.16 0.34 14.42
CA SER A 298 1.87 -0.90 14.10
C SER A 298 3.17 -0.67 13.31
N ASN A 299 3.15 0.28 12.38
CA ASN A 299 4.32 0.63 11.57
C ASN A 299 5.30 1.55 12.31
N GLN A 300 4.80 2.42 13.22
CA GLN A 300 5.58 3.35 14.00
C GLN A 300 5.20 3.23 15.49
N PRO A 301 5.51 2.11 16.14
CA PRO A 301 5.08 1.89 17.52
C PRO A 301 5.77 2.84 18.49
N ASP A 302 4.97 3.53 19.29
CA ASP A 302 5.42 4.34 20.41
C ASP A 302 5.76 3.42 21.60
N ALA A 303 6.78 3.76 22.38
CA ALA A 303 7.20 2.99 23.55
C ALA A 303 6.15 2.96 24.68
N VAL A 304 5.16 3.83 24.65
CA VAL A 304 4.09 3.95 25.67
C VAL A 304 2.85 3.18 25.26
N SER A 305 2.43 3.27 24.02
CA SER A 305 1.23 2.63 23.48
C SER A 305 1.58 1.54 22.46
N LEU A 306 2.22 0.47 22.95
CA LEU A 306 2.67 -0.62 22.09
C LEU A 306 1.47 -1.46 21.60
N PRO A 307 1.25 -1.56 20.27
CA PRO A 307 0.26 -2.47 19.72
C PRO A 307 0.70 -3.94 19.89
N LYS A 308 -0.24 -4.88 19.80
CA LYS A 308 0.06 -6.33 19.81
C LYS A 308 1.08 -6.73 18.76
N THR A 309 1.08 -6.00 17.70
CA THR A 309 1.81 -6.29 16.48
C THR A 309 2.58 -5.05 16.07
N GLN A 310 3.80 -5.27 15.74
CA GLN A 310 4.76 -4.25 15.43
C GLN A 310 5.46 -4.67 14.15
N ASP A 311 5.26 -3.86 13.11
CA ASP A 311 5.71 -4.22 11.79
C ASP A 311 7.21 -3.91 11.60
N ARG A 312 7.87 -4.78 10.87
CA ARG A 312 9.19 -4.50 10.32
C ARG A 312 9.03 -3.60 9.11
N ASP A 313 9.51 -2.37 9.24
CA ASP A 313 9.60 -1.38 8.17
C ASP A 313 11.00 -0.77 8.10
N TRP A 314 11.40 -0.32 6.90
CA TRP A 314 12.63 0.41 6.66
C TRP A 314 12.33 1.86 6.35
N HIS A 315 13.20 2.75 6.85
CA HIS A 315 13.04 4.20 6.69
C HIS A 315 14.38 4.86 6.43
N VAL A 316 14.35 5.96 5.71
CA VAL A 316 15.51 6.85 5.53
C VAL A 316 15.11 8.31 5.70
N ILE A 317 16.01 9.09 6.26
CA ILE A 317 16.00 10.55 6.17
C ILE A 317 17.19 10.96 5.31
N VAL A 318 16.95 11.78 4.29
CA VAL A 318 17.99 12.35 3.42
C VAL A 318 17.95 13.87 3.59
N GLU A 319 19.05 14.45 4.04
CA GLU A 319 19.17 15.90 4.30
C GLU A 319 19.70 16.63 3.06
N ASP A 320 18.93 16.66 1.98
CA ASP A 320 19.30 17.26 0.70
C ASP A 320 18.16 18.08 0.09
N GLN A 321 18.46 19.32 -0.28
CA GLN A 321 17.48 20.26 -0.82
C GLN A 321 16.99 19.88 -2.22
N THR A 322 17.87 19.34 -3.07
CA THR A 322 17.51 18.98 -4.45
C THR A 322 16.53 17.82 -4.45
N LEU A 323 16.84 16.78 -3.68
CA LEU A 323 15.96 15.62 -3.54
C LEU A 323 14.64 16.00 -2.83
N ALA A 324 14.70 16.78 -1.76
CA ALA A 324 13.54 17.28 -1.04
C ALA A 324 12.61 18.11 -1.96
N ALA A 325 13.18 19.02 -2.75
CA ALA A 325 12.42 19.82 -3.71
C ALA A 325 11.77 18.98 -4.81
N LEU A 326 12.45 17.93 -5.29
CA LEU A 326 11.89 16.99 -6.26
C LEU A 326 10.64 16.31 -5.69
N PHE A 327 10.74 15.70 -4.51
CA PHE A 327 9.59 15.03 -3.89
C PHE A 327 8.46 16.01 -3.54
N GLU A 328 8.80 17.23 -3.06
CA GLU A 328 7.79 18.26 -2.79
C GLU A 328 7.05 18.68 -4.07
N ALA A 329 7.74 18.79 -5.20
CA ALA A 329 7.09 19.12 -6.47
C ALA A 329 6.04 18.07 -6.87
N TYR A 330 6.35 16.78 -6.69
CA TYR A 330 5.38 15.71 -6.92
C TYR A 330 4.22 15.74 -5.92
N LEU A 331 4.49 15.96 -4.63
CA LEU A 331 3.43 16.12 -3.62
C LEU A 331 2.55 17.34 -3.89
N ASN A 332 3.12 18.44 -4.39
CA ASN A 332 2.37 19.64 -4.80
C ASN A 332 1.48 19.34 -6.00
N GLN A 333 1.98 18.61 -7.00
CA GLN A 333 1.18 18.21 -8.16
C GLN A 333 0.05 17.27 -7.74
N ASP A 334 0.33 16.34 -6.85
CA ASP A 334 -0.67 15.44 -6.28
C ASP A 334 -1.75 16.24 -5.52
N PHE A 335 -1.33 17.25 -4.74
CA PHE A 335 -2.25 18.12 -4.00
C PHE A 335 -3.15 18.94 -4.93
N ILE A 336 -2.60 19.55 -5.96
CA ILE A 336 -3.36 20.31 -6.96
C ILE A 336 -4.37 19.40 -7.65
N SER A 337 -3.93 18.22 -8.06
CA SER A 337 -4.81 17.22 -8.69
C SER A 337 -5.91 16.77 -7.74
N ALA A 338 -5.59 16.44 -6.49
CA ALA A 338 -6.56 16.04 -5.48
C ALA A 338 -7.60 17.13 -5.20
N GLN A 339 -7.21 18.39 -5.14
CA GLN A 339 -8.14 19.52 -4.97
C GLN A 339 -9.12 19.66 -6.16
N ALA A 340 -8.66 19.44 -7.38
CA ALA A 340 -9.51 19.51 -8.57
C ALA A 340 -10.61 18.44 -8.57
N TYR A 341 -10.42 17.36 -7.85
CA TYR A 341 -11.38 16.27 -7.70
C TYR A 341 -12.29 16.39 -6.50
N GLN A 342 -11.97 17.28 -5.56
CA GLN A 342 -12.86 17.50 -4.43
C GLN A 342 -14.22 17.95 -4.93
N ILE A 343 -15.23 17.32 -4.38
CA ILE A 343 -16.61 17.46 -4.80
C ILE A 343 -17.00 18.94 -4.90
N SER A 344 -17.16 19.41 -6.15
CA SER A 344 -17.72 20.71 -6.57
C SER A 344 -17.31 21.93 -5.76
N GLY A 345 -16.06 22.05 -5.46
CA GLY A 345 -15.62 23.18 -4.65
C GLY A 345 -16.18 23.22 -3.23
N ASN A 346 -16.80 22.13 -2.77
CA ASN A 346 -17.26 21.99 -1.38
C ASN A 346 -16.43 20.94 -0.63
N PRO A 347 -15.26 21.32 -0.09
CA PRO A 347 -14.41 20.42 0.72
C PRO A 347 -15.16 19.83 1.92
N ALA A 348 -16.12 20.59 2.48
CA ALA A 348 -16.90 20.19 3.64
C ALA A 348 -17.74 18.94 3.39
N LEU A 349 -18.17 18.67 2.15
CA LEU A 349 -18.93 17.48 1.86
C LEU A 349 -18.09 16.20 1.92
N THR A 350 -16.88 16.25 1.36
CA THR A 350 -15.96 15.10 1.39
C THR A 350 -15.63 14.74 2.84
N GLU A 351 -15.26 15.72 3.66
CA GLU A 351 -15.00 15.50 5.07
C GLU A 351 -16.24 15.03 5.85
N ALA A 352 -17.42 15.61 5.59
CA ALA A 352 -18.66 15.17 6.24
C ALA A 352 -18.99 13.70 5.97
N VAL A 353 -18.73 13.21 4.77
CA VAL A 353 -18.91 11.79 4.41
C VAL A 353 -17.93 10.91 5.17
N PHE A 354 -16.64 11.33 5.23
CA PHE A 354 -15.62 10.59 5.98
C PHE A 354 -15.88 10.63 7.48
N ASP A 355 -16.30 11.78 8.02
CA ASP A 355 -16.64 11.93 9.43
C ASP A 355 -17.82 11.06 9.83
N ALA A 356 -18.86 10.97 9.00
CA ALA A 356 -19.98 10.10 9.25
C ALA A 356 -19.56 8.62 9.26
N ALA A 357 -18.71 8.22 8.31
CA ALA A 357 -18.14 6.88 8.26
C ALA A 357 -17.24 6.59 9.47
N ALA A 358 -16.44 7.58 9.89
CA ALA A 358 -15.58 7.52 11.05
C ALA A 358 -16.35 7.35 12.36
N LYS A 359 -17.40 8.14 12.56
CA LYS A 359 -18.25 8.03 13.75
C LYS A 359 -18.89 6.65 13.85
N LEU A 360 -19.43 6.14 12.74
CA LEU A 360 -20.03 4.82 12.70
C LEU A 360 -19.03 3.70 13.04
N ALA A 361 -17.78 3.82 12.56
CA ALA A 361 -16.73 2.87 12.87
C ALA A 361 -16.28 2.95 14.35
N ALA A 362 -16.21 4.16 14.92
CA ALA A 362 -15.81 4.38 16.32
C ALA A 362 -16.82 3.82 17.34
N GLU A 363 -18.12 3.86 17.00
CA GLU A 363 -19.19 3.34 17.88
C GLU A 363 -19.16 1.81 18.03
N THR A 364 -18.40 1.11 17.20
CA THR A 364 -18.51 -0.34 17.06
C THR A 364 -17.28 -1.14 17.48
N THR A 365 -16.19 -0.50 17.94
CA THR A 365 -14.93 -1.21 18.23
C THR A 365 -14.28 -0.84 19.56
N PRO A 366 -14.19 -1.77 20.52
CA PRO A 366 -13.44 -1.56 21.75
C PRO A 366 -11.93 -1.55 21.49
N LEU A 367 -11.20 -0.67 22.18
CA LEU A 367 -9.74 -0.66 22.16
C LEU A 367 -9.16 -1.89 22.88
N PRO A 368 -8.24 -2.63 22.27
CA PRO A 368 -7.61 -3.77 22.94
C PRO A 368 -6.56 -3.34 23.98
N PRO A 369 -6.20 -4.24 24.90
CA PRO A 369 -5.19 -3.96 25.93
C PRO A 369 -3.78 -3.75 25.34
N PRO A 370 -2.91 -2.98 26.00
CA PRO A 370 -1.55 -2.72 25.55
C PRO A 370 -0.69 -3.98 25.48
N ALA A 371 0.21 -4.01 24.50
CA ALA A 371 1.11 -5.12 24.23
C ALA A 371 2.43 -5.03 25.02
N PRO A 372 3.16 -6.14 25.21
CA PRO A 372 4.46 -6.14 25.87
C PRO A 372 5.50 -5.33 25.08
N LYS A 373 6.49 -4.79 25.80
CA LYS A 373 7.60 -4.02 25.21
C LYS A 373 8.44 -4.87 24.24
N PRO A 374 8.92 -4.27 23.12
CA PRO A 374 9.83 -4.97 22.22
C PRO A 374 11.13 -5.38 22.94
N THR A 375 11.64 -6.54 22.58
CA THR A 375 12.94 -7.03 23.05
C THR A 375 13.94 -6.90 21.90
N GLY A 376 14.92 -6.04 22.05
CA GLY A 376 16.00 -5.82 21.10
C GLY A 376 15.75 -4.59 20.22
N THR A 377 16.71 -3.70 20.19
CA THR A 377 16.62 -2.43 19.45
C THR A 377 17.76 -2.30 18.46
N VAL A 378 17.42 -2.17 17.19
CA VAL A 378 18.34 -1.69 16.17
C VAL A 378 18.32 -0.17 16.21
N ALA A 379 19.42 0.45 16.63
CA ALA A 379 19.53 1.90 16.71
C ALA A 379 19.52 2.53 15.32
N ALA A 380 18.94 3.71 15.20
CA ALA A 380 19.10 4.55 14.02
C ALA A 380 20.59 4.91 13.84
N LYS A 381 21.04 4.99 12.59
CA LYS A 381 22.43 5.34 12.26
C LYS A 381 22.47 6.51 11.27
N ARG A 382 23.14 7.58 11.66
CA ARG A 382 23.38 8.74 10.81
C ARG A 382 24.75 8.61 10.13
N PHE A 383 24.76 8.73 8.82
CA PHE A 383 25.94 8.80 7.95
C PHE A 383 26.09 10.25 7.51
N ALA A 384 27.04 10.96 8.11
CA ALA A 384 27.20 12.38 7.87
C ALA A 384 28.13 12.67 6.70
N ASN A 385 27.75 13.63 5.85
CA ASN A 385 28.57 14.18 4.77
C ASN A 385 29.13 13.11 3.82
N ILE A 386 28.29 12.14 3.43
CA ILE A 386 28.69 11.09 2.49
C ILE A 386 28.40 11.51 1.06
N SER A 387 29.35 11.23 0.15
CA SER A 387 29.10 11.30 -1.30
C SER A 387 28.33 10.07 -1.74
N VAL A 388 27.15 10.26 -2.32
CA VAL A 388 26.23 9.18 -2.62
C VAL A 388 25.44 9.47 -3.90
N LYS A 389 25.17 8.41 -4.68
CA LYS A 389 24.23 8.49 -5.79
C LYS A 389 22.88 7.98 -5.31
N ILE A 390 21.84 8.79 -5.49
CA ILE A 390 20.46 8.45 -5.15
C ILE A 390 19.60 8.51 -6.40
N THR A 391 18.85 7.43 -6.67
CA THR A 391 17.86 7.40 -7.74
C THR A 391 16.47 7.47 -7.10
N PRO A 392 15.70 8.55 -7.34
CA PRO A 392 14.33 8.66 -6.86
C PRO A 392 13.42 7.70 -7.63
N LEU A 393 12.48 7.09 -6.92
CA LEU A 393 11.47 6.20 -7.46
C LEU A 393 10.09 6.73 -7.10
N LEU A 394 9.29 7.06 -8.09
CA LEU A 394 7.91 7.52 -7.90
C LEU A 394 7.03 6.84 -8.95
N THR A 395 5.99 6.16 -8.53
CA THR A 395 5.01 5.52 -9.41
C THR A 395 3.63 6.17 -9.24
N PRO A 396 2.75 6.18 -10.27
CA PRO A 396 3.03 5.85 -11.66
C PRO A 396 4.11 6.77 -12.25
N ASP A 397 4.96 6.24 -13.11
CA ASP A 397 6.07 6.98 -13.75
C ASP A 397 5.98 6.97 -15.29
N THR A 398 4.85 6.53 -15.83
CA THR A 398 4.53 6.51 -17.27
C THR A 398 3.14 7.07 -17.53
N LEU A 399 2.95 7.60 -18.76
CA LEU A 399 1.65 8.01 -19.29
C LEU A 399 1.38 7.27 -20.61
N PRO A 400 0.35 6.43 -20.69
CA PRO A 400 -0.56 6.03 -19.60
C PRO A 400 0.15 5.14 -18.57
N PRO A 401 -0.33 5.08 -17.33
CA PRO A 401 0.17 4.12 -16.34
C PRO A 401 0.04 2.68 -16.83
N GLY A 402 0.96 1.80 -16.40
CA GLY A 402 0.92 0.37 -16.74
C GLY A 402 1.89 -0.08 -17.83
N THR A 403 2.74 0.80 -18.32
CA THR A 403 3.90 0.45 -19.15
C THR A 403 5.18 0.35 -18.29
N ALA A 404 6.27 -0.20 -18.84
CA ALA A 404 7.53 -0.24 -18.13
C ALA A 404 8.10 1.18 -17.98
N GLY A 405 8.05 1.71 -16.77
CA GLY A 405 8.59 3.01 -16.41
C GLY A 405 10.02 2.93 -15.86
N GLN A 406 10.47 4.04 -15.29
CA GLN A 406 11.81 4.14 -14.68
C GLN A 406 11.94 3.21 -13.46
N TYR A 407 10.88 3.06 -12.63
CA TYR A 407 10.90 2.13 -11.50
C TYR A 407 11.25 0.71 -11.99
N VAL A 408 10.43 0.15 -12.89
CA VAL A 408 10.61 -1.20 -13.40
C VAL A 408 11.98 -1.36 -14.08
N THR A 409 12.35 -0.40 -14.91
CA THR A 409 13.62 -0.41 -15.63
C THR A 409 14.82 -0.38 -14.68
N ASN A 410 14.78 0.47 -13.66
CA ASN A 410 15.85 0.58 -12.67
C ASN A 410 15.93 -0.68 -11.79
N MET A 411 14.78 -1.23 -11.36
CA MET A 411 14.76 -2.45 -10.55
C MET A 411 15.27 -3.66 -11.34
N ILE A 412 14.89 -3.83 -12.62
CA ILE A 412 15.43 -4.90 -13.46
C ILE A 412 16.96 -4.78 -13.58
N LYS A 413 17.47 -3.59 -13.90
CA LYS A 413 18.92 -3.35 -14.02
C LYS A 413 19.64 -3.63 -12.70
N LEU A 414 19.09 -3.16 -11.60
CA LEU A 414 19.66 -3.32 -10.27
C LEU A 414 19.70 -4.79 -9.84
N ILE A 415 18.60 -5.51 -9.96
CA ILE A 415 18.52 -6.94 -9.62
C ILE A 415 19.47 -7.74 -10.53
N ALA A 416 19.49 -7.46 -11.83
CA ALA A 416 20.39 -8.11 -12.78
C ALA A 416 21.87 -7.86 -12.48
N SER A 417 22.22 -6.75 -11.84
CA SER A 417 23.60 -6.39 -11.49
C SER A 417 24.16 -7.15 -10.30
N ALA A 418 23.32 -7.82 -9.50
CA ALA A 418 23.74 -8.59 -8.33
C ALA A 418 24.75 -9.70 -8.71
N LYS A 419 25.89 -9.70 -8.03
CA LYS A 419 27.00 -10.66 -8.29
C LYS A 419 27.24 -11.62 -7.14
N LYS A 420 26.99 -11.19 -5.89
CA LYS A 420 27.28 -11.94 -4.68
C LYS A 420 26.03 -12.21 -3.87
N THR A 421 25.28 -11.16 -3.54
CA THR A 421 24.11 -11.22 -2.68
C THR A 421 22.95 -10.41 -3.22
N LEU A 422 21.74 -10.95 -3.08
CA LEU A 422 20.49 -10.25 -3.31
C LEU A 422 19.55 -10.57 -2.14
N TYR A 423 19.41 -9.65 -1.20
CA TYR A 423 18.56 -9.79 -0.03
C TYR A 423 17.33 -8.91 -0.18
N VAL A 424 16.17 -9.52 -0.03
CA VAL A 424 14.87 -8.89 -0.31
C VAL A 424 13.93 -9.13 0.86
N GLN A 425 13.39 -8.06 1.45
CA GLN A 425 12.39 -8.17 2.52
C GLN A 425 11.13 -7.43 2.08
N LEU A 426 10.06 -8.19 1.87
CA LEU A 426 8.80 -7.71 1.32
C LEU A 426 7.62 -8.17 2.17
N GLN A 427 6.56 -7.38 2.17
CA GLN A 427 5.30 -7.82 2.74
C GLN A 427 4.78 -9.07 2.00
N TYR A 428 4.86 -9.07 0.68
CA TYR A 428 4.55 -10.20 -0.19
C TYR A 428 5.13 -9.99 -1.60
N ILE A 429 5.20 -11.10 -2.34
CA ILE A 429 5.40 -11.11 -3.78
C ILE A 429 4.11 -11.64 -4.40
N GLU A 430 3.40 -10.84 -5.17
CA GLU A 430 2.17 -11.31 -5.82
C GLU A 430 2.50 -12.18 -7.03
N SER A 431 1.93 -13.38 -7.09
CA SER A 431 2.23 -14.35 -8.16
C SER A 431 1.14 -14.48 -9.21
N SER A 432 0.06 -13.68 -9.11
CA SER A 432 -1.14 -13.85 -9.95
C SER A 432 -0.90 -13.56 -11.43
N ALA A 433 0.18 -12.89 -11.76
CA ALA A 433 0.45 -12.49 -13.14
C ALA A 433 1.92 -12.72 -13.50
N ALA A 434 2.25 -13.94 -13.86
CA ALA A 434 3.52 -14.23 -14.52
C ALA A 434 3.54 -13.70 -15.98
N THR A 435 3.00 -12.50 -16.23
CA THR A 435 2.92 -11.88 -17.54
C THR A 435 3.35 -10.41 -17.47
N GLY A 436 3.83 -9.88 -18.60
CA GLY A 436 4.23 -8.48 -18.71
C GLY A 436 5.50 -8.13 -17.93
N VAL A 437 5.65 -6.86 -17.60
CA VAL A 437 6.86 -6.32 -16.96
C VAL A 437 7.09 -6.87 -15.55
N TYR A 438 6.03 -7.21 -14.83
CA TYR A 438 6.12 -7.81 -13.52
C TYR A 438 6.74 -9.21 -13.56
N ALA A 439 6.35 -10.02 -14.57
CA ALA A 439 6.99 -11.33 -14.79
C ALA A 439 8.47 -11.19 -15.07
N THR A 440 8.88 -10.16 -15.82
CA THR A 440 10.30 -9.90 -16.09
C THR A 440 11.09 -9.61 -14.81
N LEU A 441 10.50 -8.88 -13.85
CA LEU A 441 11.13 -8.66 -12.53
C LEU A 441 11.33 -9.96 -11.77
N LEU A 442 10.29 -10.81 -11.69
CA LEU A 442 10.37 -12.10 -11.01
C LEU A 442 11.41 -13.04 -11.69
N GLN A 443 11.40 -13.10 -13.03
CA GLN A 443 12.37 -13.88 -13.81
C GLN A 443 13.79 -13.36 -13.60
N THR A 444 13.98 -12.04 -13.45
CA THR A 444 15.29 -11.45 -13.16
C THR A 444 15.84 -11.91 -11.81
N ILE A 445 14.98 -12.01 -10.77
CA ILE A 445 15.37 -12.58 -9.47
C ILE A 445 15.76 -14.05 -9.64
N ALA A 446 14.93 -14.86 -10.31
CA ALA A 446 15.20 -16.27 -10.55
C ALA A 446 16.51 -16.49 -11.35
N ALA A 447 16.81 -15.61 -12.30
CA ALA A 447 18.08 -15.65 -13.05
C ALA A 447 19.29 -15.40 -12.14
N ARG A 448 19.16 -14.66 -11.04
CA ARG A 448 20.25 -14.50 -10.06
C ARG A 448 20.45 -15.77 -9.22
N VAL A 449 19.36 -16.44 -8.84
CA VAL A 449 19.45 -17.77 -8.19
C VAL A 449 20.19 -18.74 -9.12
N ALA A 450 19.80 -18.82 -10.39
CA ALA A 450 20.43 -19.69 -11.39
C ALA A 450 21.92 -19.34 -11.64
N ALA A 451 22.29 -18.07 -11.48
CA ALA A 451 23.68 -17.61 -11.61
C ALA A 451 24.53 -17.86 -10.34
N GLY A 452 23.97 -18.49 -9.30
CA GLY A 452 24.69 -18.79 -8.07
C GLY A 452 24.84 -17.61 -7.09
N VAL A 453 24.07 -16.53 -7.28
CA VAL A 453 23.99 -15.42 -6.33
C VAL A 453 23.27 -15.91 -5.05
N ASP A 454 23.75 -15.51 -3.85
CA ASP A 454 23.04 -15.76 -2.59
C ASP A 454 21.78 -14.89 -2.53
N VAL A 455 20.68 -15.47 -3.02
CA VAL A 455 19.37 -14.82 -3.05
C VAL A 455 18.55 -15.26 -1.84
N ARG A 456 18.16 -14.31 -1.00
CA ARG A 456 17.30 -14.54 0.17
C ARG A 456 16.13 -13.59 0.17
N LEU A 457 14.94 -14.16 0.35
CA LEU A 457 13.69 -13.42 0.39
C LEU A 457 12.99 -13.65 1.73
N ILE A 458 12.70 -12.58 2.46
CA ILE A 458 11.79 -12.64 3.62
C ILE A 458 10.45 -12.07 3.17
N GLU A 459 9.39 -12.86 3.34
CA GLU A 459 8.02 -12.43 3.12
C GLU A 459 7.22 -12.50 4.42
N SER A 460 6.15 -11.72 4.51
CA SER A 460 5.24 -11.81 5.65
C SER A 460 4.56 -13.17 5.69
N LEU A 461 4.57 -13.79 6.88
CA LEU A 461 3.90 -15.08 7.10
C LEU A 461 2.41 -15.02 6.70
N GLU A 462 1.79 -13.86 6.91
CA GLU A 462 0.38 -13.63 6.67
C GLU A 462 0.01 -13.70 5.17
N PHE A 463 0.99 -13.51 4.29
CA PHE A 463 0.77 -13.40 2.84
C PHE A 463 1.64 -14.35 2.01
N GLY A 464 2.89 -14.58 2.40
CA GLY A 464 3.90 -15.25 1.57
C GLY A 464 3.61 -16.72 1.28
N GLU A 465 3.01 -17.44 2.23
CA GLU A 465 2.77 -18.90 2.11
C GLU A 465 1.95 -19.27 0.87
N GLN A 466 0.99 -18.43 0.50
CA GLN A 466 0.10 -18.70 -0.64
C GLN A 466 0.72 -18.41 -2.01
N TRP A 467 1.69 -17.51 -2.04
CA TRP A 467 2.24 -17.01 -3.31
C TRP A 467 3.49 -17.75 -3.76
N ALA A 468 4.29 -18.26 -2.84
CA ALA A 468 5.50 -19.00 -3.15
C ALA A 468 5.26 -20.23 -4.04
N GLU A 469 4.22 -21.02 -3.73
CA GLU A 469 3.84 -22.18 -4.55
C GLU A 469 3.34 -21.75 -5.95
N LYS A 470 2.56 -20.67 -6.01
CA LYS A 470 2.01 -20.18 -7.27
C LYS A 470 3.07 -19.59 -8.20
N MET A 471 4.11 -18.94 -7.66
CA MET A 471 5.25 -18.50 -8.47
C MET A 471 5.93 -19.69 -9.14
N LYS A 472 6.11 -20.77 -8.40
CA LYS A 472 6.67 -22.02 -8.94
C LYS A 472 5.82 -22.58 -10.06
N ASP A 473 4.50 -22.67 -9.86
CA ASP A 473 3.55 -23.12 -10.88
C ASP A 473 3.55 -22.23 -12.13
N ALA A 474 3.84 -20.95 -11.95
CA ALA A 474 3.99 -19.97 -13.03
C ALA A 474 5.38 -20.00 -13.70
N GLY A 475 6.26 -20.93 -13.36
CA GLY A 475 7.58 -21.10 -13.94
C GLY A 475 8.68 -20.28 -13.28
N VAL A 476 8.43 -19.67 -12.11
CA VAL A 476 9.42 -18.92 -11.35
C VAL A 476 9.58 -19.59 -9.97
N ASP A 477 10.50 -20.54 -9.86
CA ASP A 477 10.75 -21.23 -8.61
C ASP A 477 11.75 -20.45 -7.72
N LEU A 478 11.23 -19.75 -6.73
CA LEU A 478 12.00 -19.07 -5.68
C LEU A 478 11.82 -19.71 -4.31
N THR A 479 11.12 -20.84 -4.22
CA THR A 479 10.71 -21.46 -2.95
C THR A 479 11.89 -21.77 -2.02
N ALA A 480 13.04 -22.17 -2.55
CA ALA A 480 14.24 -22.44 -1.78
C ALA A 480 14.92 -21.18 -1.21
N SER A 481 14.60 -20.01 -1.76
CA SER A 481 15.15 -18.72 -1.34
C SER A 481 14.24 -17.98 -0.37
N ILE A 482 13.00 -18.46 -0.12
CA ILE A 482 12.00 -17.78 0.70
C ILE A 482 12.04 -18.27 2.14
N SER A 483 11.99 -17.32 3.06
CA SER A 483 11.67 -17.54 4.48
C SER A 483 10.52 -16.62 4.88
N LEU A 484 9.68 -17.07 5.80
CA LEU A 484 8.50 -16.36 6.27
C LEU A 484 8.74 -15.79 7.66
N GLN A 485 8.38 -14.53 7.86
CA GLN A 485 8.46 -13.83 9.15
C GLN A 485 7.13 -13.11 9.42
N SER A 486 6.63 -13.20 10.66
CA SER A 486 5.44 -12.44 11.05
C SER A 486 5.70 -10.94 11.08
N ASN A 487 4.67 -10.16 10.74
CA ASN A 487 4.70 -8.69 10.83
C ASN A 487 5.80 -8.04 9.96
N VAL A 488 5.96 -8.47 8.73
CA VAL A 488 6.78 -7.79 7.73
C VAL A 488 5.88 -6.92 6.87
N HIS A 489 6.13 -5.62 6.90
CA HIS A 489 5.46 -4.64 6.03
C HIS A 489 6.45 -3.94 5.09
N ASN A 490 7.71 -4.28 5.16
CA ASN A 490 8.80 -3.70 4.39
C ASN A 490 8.67 -3.94 2.87
N LYS A 491 9.35 -3.11 2.07
CA LYS A 491 9.51 -3.21 0.62
C LYS A 491 10.95 -2.82 0.24
N GLY A 492 11.91 -3.61 0.75
CA GLY A 492 13.33 -3.28 0.68
C GLY A 492 14.19 -4.33 -0.01
N PHE A 493 15.27 -3.87 -0.65
CA PHE A 493 16.27 -4.70 -1.34
C PHE A 493 17.66 -4.27 -0.89
N VAL A 494 18.58 -5.22 -0.71
CA VAL A 494 20.02 -4.97 -0.56
C VAL A 494 20.77 -5.80 -1.57
N ILE A 495 21.66 -5.15 -2.33
CA ILE A 495 22.43 -5.77 -3.40
C ILE A 495 23.93 -5.61 -3.11
N ASP A 496 24.63 -6.75 -3.04
CA ASP A 496 26.09 -6.84 -2.93
C ASP A 496 26.66 -5.98 -1.79
N SER A 497 25.93 -5.80 -0.68
CA SER A 497 26.29 -4.94 0.47
C SER A 497 26.62 -3.49 0.11
N SER A 498 26.25 -3.04 -1.08
CA SER A 498 26.67 -1.74 -1.65
C SER A 498 25.51 -0.85 -2.09
N VAL A 499 24.36 -1.42 -2.40
CA VAL A 499 23.16 -0.70 -2.83
C VAL A 499 21.98 -1.14 -2.00
N VAL A 500 21.16 -0.19 -1.58
CA VAL A 500 19.89 -0.46 -0.89
C VAL A 500 18.74 0.27 -1.58
N VAL A 501 17.58 -0.39 -1.61
CA VAL A 501 16.30 0.21 -1.98
C VAL A 501 15.44 0.30 -0.73
N VAL A 502 14.98 1.50 -0.41
CA VAL A 502 13.95 1.75 0.59
C VAL A 502 12.73 2.31 -0.11
N SER A 503 11.59 1.68 0.04
CA SER A 503 10.46 1.93 -0.85
C SER A 503 9.12 1.64 -0.17
N SER A 504 8.06 2.27 -0.69
CA SER A 504 6.69 1.93 -0.36
C SER A 504 6.03 1.03 -1.42
N GLN A 505 6.66 0.85 -2.58
CA GLN A 505 6.12 0.02 -3.66
C GLN A 505 6.03 -1.45 -3.24
N ASN A 506 4.82 -1.98 -3.09
CA ASN A 506 4.63 -3.42 -2.94
C ASN A 506 5.05 -4.15 -4.22
N PHE A 507 5.53 -5.36 -4.06
CA PHE A 507 5.98 -6.17 -5.19
C PHE A 507 4.78 -6.90 -5.81
N SER A 508 3.96 -6.13 -6.51
CA SER A 508 2.75 -6.55 -7.21
C SER A 508 2.60 -5.75 -8.50
N PRO A 509 1.81 -6.20 -9.47
CA PRO A 509 1.54 -5.43 -10.69
C PRO A 509 1.07 -4.01 -10.41
N ASP A 510 0.18 -3.84 -9.42
CA ASP A 510 -0.35 -2.54 -9.04
C ASP A 510 0.70 -1.66 -8.35
N GLY A 511 1.48 -2.22 -7.41
CA GLY A 511 2.48 -1.48 -6.65
C GLY A 511 3.61 -0.94 -7.49
N ILE A 512 4.02 -1.68 -8.53
CA ILE A 512 5.15 -1.27 -9.38
C ILE A 512 4.77 -0.37 -10.57
N GLN A 513 3.46 -0.17 -10.84
CA GLN A 513 3.02 0.53 -12.05
C GLN A 513 1.89 1.53 -11.83
N PHE A 514 0.94 1.24 -10.95
CA PHE A 514 -0.34 1.95 -10.89
C PHE A 514 -0.55 2.77 -9.63
N ASN A 515 -0.02 2.31 -8.49
CA ASN A 515 -0.12 3.06 -7.26
C ASN A 515 0.73 4.32 -7.28
N ARG A 516 0.28 5.36 -6.57
CA ARG A 516 1.21 6.39 -6.13
C ARG A 516 2.02 5.82 -4.97
N ASP A 517 3.23 5.47 -5.27
CA ASP A 517 4.25 4.99 -4.33
C ASP A 517 5.55 5.77 -4.50
N ALA A 518 6.42 5.69 -3.50
CA ALA A 518 7.72 6.35 -3.52
C ALA A 518 8.82 5.43 -2.97
N GLY A 519 10.03 5.62 -3.46
CA GLY A 519 11.22 4.93 -3.01
C GLY A 519 12.50 5.66 -3.40
N VAL A 520 13.62 5.16 -2.93
CA VAL A 520 14.95 5.58 -3.33
C VAL A 520 15.86 4.38 -3.47
N ILE A 521 16.69 4.37 -4.53
CA ILE A 521 17.87 3.52 -4.63
C ILE A 521 19.05 4.33 -4.10
N ILE A 522 19.75 3.84 -3.11
CA ILE A 522 20.90 4.49 -2.49
C ILE A 522 22.15 3.65 -2.77
N GLU A 523 23.05 4.17 -3.58
CA GLU A 523 24.35 3.54 -3.89
C GLU A 523 25.38 4.00 -2.84
N SER A 524 25.40 3.32 -1.69
CA SER A 524 26.30 3.61 -0.56
C SER A 524 26.49 2.35 0.28
N ALA A 525 27.71 1.79 0.26
CA ALA A 525 28.01 0.59 1.02
C ALA A 525 27.75 0.72 2.53
N PRO A 526 28.11 1.83 3.22
CA PRO A 526 27.81 1.96 4.65
C PRO A 526 26.30 1.97 4.95
N VAL A 527 25.47 2.59 4.08
CA VAL A 527 24.02 2.63 4.25
C VAL A 527 23.41 1.26 3.94
N ALA A 528 23.86 0.63 2.84
CA ALA A 528 23.40 -0.70 2.45
C ALA A 528 23.70 -1.75 3.52
N GLN A 529 24.90 -1.74 4.09
CA GLN A 529 25.32 -2.64 5.17
C GLN A 529 24.49 -2.48 6.46
N TYR A 530 23.99 -1.27 6.75
CA TYR A 530 23.07 -1.10 7.87
C TYR A 530 21.80 -1.93 7.68
N PHE A 531 21.15 -1.83 6.51
CA PHE A 531 19.94 -2.58 6.21
C PHE A 531 20.22 -4.08 5.99
N GLU A 532 21.38 -4.43 5.44
CA GLU A 532 21.82 -5.82 5.34
C GLU A 532 21.92 -6.48 6.71
N ASN A 533 22.53 -5.81 7.68
CA ASN A 533 22.63 -6.32 9.05
C ASN A 533 21.25 -6.53 9.68
N VAL A 534 20.30 -5.62 9.43
CA VAL A 534 18.92 -5.79 9.87
C VAL A 534 18.27 -7.00 9.21
N PHE A 535 18.42 -7.12 7.90
CA PHE A 535 17.89 -8.25 7.14
C PHE A 535 18.46 -9.59 7.65
N LEU A 536 19.77 -9.66 7.82
CA LEU A 536 20.44 -10.88 8.31
C LEU A 536 20.06 -11.23 9.74
N ALA A 537 19.85 -10.23 10.59
CA ALA A 537 19.33 -10.46 11.94
C ALA A 537 17.91 -11.02 11.92
N ASP A 538 17.05 -10.49 11.08
CA ASP A 538 15.68 -11.00 10.89
C ASP A 538 15.72 -12.42 10.26
N TRP A 539 16.53 -12.63 9.22
CA TRP A 539 16.70 -13.93 8.57
C TRP A 539 17.13 -15.03 9.54
N ASN A 540 18.11 -14.74 10.38
CA ASN A 540 18.70 -15.74 11.26
C ASN A 540 17.88 -16.00 12.53
N ASN A 541 17.09 -15.01 13.00
CA ASN A 541 16.47 -15.09 14.32
C ASN A 541 14.93 -15.12 14.30
N LYS A 542 14.30 -14.63 13.22
CA LYS A 542 12.84 -14.48 13.16
C LYS A 542 12.19 -15.22 11.99
N ALA A 543 12.83 -15.21 10.82
CA ALA A 543 12.31 -15.86 9.64
C ALA A 543 12.49 -17.37 9.71
N LYS A 544 11.50 -18.09 9.17
CA LYS A 544 11.53 -19.56 9.06
C LYS A 544 11.48 -19.95 7.60
N PRO A 545 12.30 -20.95 7.17
CA PRO A 545 12.27 -21.40 5.78
C PRO A 545 10.84 -21.76 5.35
N PHE A 546 10.50 -21.36 4.14
CA PHE A 546 9.25 -21.78 3.53
C PHE A 546 9.29 -23.30 3.29
N VAL A 547 8.24 -23.99 3.67
CA VAL A 547 8.08 -25.44 3.44
C VAL A 547 6.84 -25.65 2.60
N ALA A 548 7.02 -26.06 1.34
CA ALA A 548 5.92 -26.37 0.46
C ALA A 548 5.09 -27.55 1.02
N LYS A 549 3.77 -27.51 0.84
CA LYS A 549 2.88 -28.57 1.31
C LYS A 549 3.26 -29.91 0.67
N GLY A 550 3.54 -30.91 1.50
CA GLY A 550 3.93 -32.26 1.06
C GLY A 550 5.44 -32.54 1.02
N VAL A 551 6.29 -31.58 1.33
CA VAL A 551 7.74 -31.77 1.45
C VAL A 551 8.12 -31.83 2.93
N ALA A 552 8.83 -32.88 3.35
CA ALA A 552 9.36 -32.96 4.70
C ALA A 552 10.37 -31.82 4.95
N ALA A 553 10.26 -31.16 6.11
CA ALA A 553 11.18 -30.09 6.47
C ALA A 553 12.65 -30.55 6.38
N PRO A 554 13.57 -29.76 5.80
CA PRO A 554 14.98 -30.11 5.73
C PRO A 554 15.53 -30.30 7.15
N LYS A 555 16.19 -31.43 7.38
CA LYS A 555 16.85 -31.71 8.68
C LYS A 555 17.90 -30.64 8.94
N PRO A 556 17.96 -30.07 10.15
CA PRO A 556 18.98 -29.09 10.49
C PRO A 556 20.37 -29.69 10.25
N LYS A 557 21.20 -28.97 9.50
CA LYS A 557 22.61 -29.36 9.31
C LYS A 557 23.28 -29.33 10.70
N THR A 558 23.56 -30.51 11.23
CA THR A 558 24.40 -30.65 12.46
C THR A 558 25.73 -29.98 12.14
N LYS A 559 26.09 -28.94 12.91
CA LYS A 559 27.45 -28.43 12.91
C LYS A 559 28.37 -29.61 13.28
N ARG A 560 29.18 -30.04 12.35
CA ARG A 560 30.33 -30.85 12.72
C ARG A 560 31.25 -29.98 13.58
N ALA A 561 31.59 -30.52 14.75
CA ALA A 561 32.51 -29.95 15.72
C ALA A 561 33.90 -29.73 15.11
#